data_d165df1b63613cd65b32fd2cbea83092
#
_entry.id   d165df1b63613cd65b32fd2cbea83092
#
_cell.length_a   1.000
_cell.length_b   1.000
_cell.length_c   1.000
_cell.angle_alpha   90.00
_cell.angle_beta   90.00
_cell.angle_gamma   90.00
#
_symmetry.space_group_name_H-M   'P 1'
#
loop_
_entity.id
_entity.type
_entity.pdbx_description
1 polymer ?
#
loop_
_entity_poly.entity_id
_entity_poly.type
_entity_poly.pdbx_seq_one_letter_code
_entity_poly.pdbx_strand_id
1 'polypeptide(L)'
;MSQANIIPSAEPFLIPGGKTGCLLLHGWTGTPKEMRMLGDSLAMDGYTVLAPRLFGHATSPQDMDRACWRDWVASVEDGMHLLKGYTEQQVVMGLSMGGILALLAAARFDFAGVVTFSAPCALPPDPRAKFLPLLSPFRLRISKGAPDWHNLDMLRYHV
;
A
#
# COMPACT_ATOMS: atom_id res chain seq x y z
N MET A 1 22.58 -10.64 12.27
CA MET A 1 21.55 -10.06 11.40
C MET A 1 20.23 -10.17 12.15
N SER A 2 19.59 -9.07 12.55
CA SER A 2 18.26 -9.14 13.16
C SER A 2 17.28 -9.59 12.07
N GLN A 3 16.53 -10.64 12.32
CA GLN A 3 15.42 -11.01 11.44
C GLN A 3 14.43 -9.82 11.41
N ALA A 4 14.17 -9.29 10.22
CA ALA A 4 13.14 -8.29 10.03
C ALA A 4 11.78 -8.99 10.17
N ASN A 5 11.28 -9.06 11.40
CA ASN A 5 9.95 -9.60 11.65
C ASN A 5 8.89 -8.59 11.18
N ILE A 6 7.90 -9.07 10.45
CA ILE A 6 6.73 -8.27 10.12
C ILE A 6 6.01 -7.91 11.43
N ILE A 7 5.58 -6.65 11.53
CA ILE A 7 4.79 -6.18 12.68
C ILE A 7 3.51 -7.03 12.76
N PRO A 8 3.16 -7.57 13.94
CA PRO A 8 1.94 -8.37 14.09
C PRO A 8 0.69 -7.67 13.55
N SER A 9 -0.17 -8.39 12.87
CA SER A 9 -1.37 -7.94 12.16
C SER A 9 -1.13 -7.08 10.90
N ALA A 10 0.13 -6.91 10.49
CA ALA A 10 0.51 -6.16 9.29
C ALA A 10 0.98 -7.07 8.14
N GLU A 11 0.71 -8.37 8.26
CA GLU A 11 1.02 -9.36 7.24
C GLU A 11 0.21 -9.13 5.96
N PRO A 12 0.75 -9.51 4.78
CA PRO A 12 -0.06 -9.59 3.57
C PRO A 12 -1.17 -10.63 3.76
N PHE A 13 -2.27 -10.48 3.07
CA PHE A 13 -3.35 -11.46 3.11
C PHE A 13 -3.92 -11.77 1.73
N LEU A 14 -4.33 -13.02 1.55
CA LEU A 14 -5.08 -13.52 0.40
C LEU A 14 -6.36 -14.19 0.93
N ILE A 15 -7.50 -13.79 0.38
CA ILE A 15 -8.80 -14.39 0.65
C ILE A 15 -9.32 -14.94 -0.68
N PRO A 16 -9.28 -16.27 -0.89
CA PRO A 16 -9.80 -16.88 -2.09
C PRO A 16 -11.32 -16.70 -2.18
N GLY A 17 -11.83 -16.46 -3.39
CA GLY A 17 -13.25 -16.31 -3.71
C GLY A 17 -13.52 -16.65 -5.17
N GLY A 18 -14.27 -15.79 -5.85
CA GLY A 18 -14.63 -15.96 -7.27
C GLY A 18 -13.52 -15.61 -8.23
N LYS A 19 -13.88 -15.54 -9.50
CA LYS A 19 -12.98 -15.36 -10.65
C LYS A 19 -12.55 -13.90 -10.90
N THR A 20 -13.13 -12.95 -10.18
CA THR A 20 -12.69 -11.56 -10.18
C THR A 20 -11.81 -11.30 -8.98
N GLY A 21 -10.59 -10.82 -9.22
CA GLY A 21 -9.60 -10.52 -8.21
C GLY A 21 -9.54 -9.03 -7.87
N CYS A 22 -9.41 -8.71 -6.59
CA CYS A 22 -9.18 -7.36 -6.09
C CYS A 22 -7.79 -7.26 -5.48
N LEU A 23 -6.89 -6.50 -6.12
CA LEU A 23 -5.56 -6.19 -5.61
C LEU A 23 -5.62 -4.90 -4.80
N LEU A 24 -5.36 -4.97 -3.49
CA LEU A 24 -5.52 -3.86 -2.56
C LEU A 24 -4.16 -3.32 -2.10
N LEU A 25 -3.89 -2.04 -2.36
CA LEU A 25 -2.60 -1.39 -2.10
C LEU A 25 -2.74 -0.35 -0.99
N HIS A 26 -1.99 -0.54 0.09
CA HIS A 26 -1.97 0.36 1.25
C HIS A 26 -1.17 1.65 0.98
N GLY A 27 -1.29 2.64 1.88
CA GLY A 27 -0.63 3.93 1.79
C GLY A 27 0.83 3.95 2.24
N TRP A 28 1.46 5.14 2.14
CA TRP A 28 2.80 5.42 2.63
C TRP A 28 2.88 5.20 4.15
N THR A 29 3.90 4.48 4.59
CA THR A 29 4.09 4.03 5.98
C THR A 29 2.92 3.22 6.56
N GLY A 30 1.91 2.89 5.74
CA GLY A 30 0.81 2.02 6.10
C GLY A 30 1.17 0.53 6.00
N THR A 31 0.17 -0.30 6.14
CA THR A 31 0.32 -1.75 6.11
C THR A 31 -0.90 -2.40 5.43
N PRO A 32 -0.86 -3.67 5.03
CA PRO A 32 -2.03 -4.37 4.52
C PRO A 32 -3.25 -4.31 5.44
N LYS A 33 -3.05 -4.11 6.75
CA LYS A 33 -4.14 -3.93 7.73
C LYS A 33 -5.09 -2.78 7.37
N GLU A 34 -4.58 -1.68 6.79
CA GLU A 34 -5.41 -0.55 6.35
C GLU A 34 -6.47 -0.97 5.32
N MET A 35 -6.17 -1.99 4.53
CA MET A 35 -7.04 -2.51 3.49
C MET A 35 -7.93 -3.66 3.98
N ARG A 36 -7.80 -4.06 5.24
CA ARG A 36 -8.46 -5.28 5.75
C ARG A 36 -9.97 -5.19 5.73
N MET A 37 -10.54 -4.09 6.19
CA MET A 37 -12.00 -3.90 6.23
C MET A 37 -12.60 -3.95 4.82
N LEU A 38 -11.98 -3.26 3.85
CA LEU A 38 -12.39 -3.31 2.46
C LEU A 38 -12.22 -4.73 1.89
N GLY A 39 -11.10 -5.38 2.21
CA GLY A 39 -10.82 -6.74 1.76
C GLY A 39 -11.85 -7.75 2.26
N ASP A 40 -12.21 -7.68 3.54
CA ASP A 40 -13.22 -8.56 4.11
C ASP A 40 -14.61 -8.32 3.48
N SER A 41 -14.98 -7.05 3.22
CA SER A 41 -16.25 -6.74 2.55
C SER A 41 -16.29 -7.29 1.11
N LEU A 42 -15.24 -7.08 0.33
CA LEU A 42 -15.14 -7.62 -1.03
C LEU A 42 -15.16 -9.16 -1.05
N ALA A 43 -14.52 -9.80 -0.06
CA ALA A 43 -14.53 -11.24 0.06
C ALA A 43 -15.94 -11.78 0.40
N MET A 44 -16.71 -11.07 1.25
CA MET A 44 -18.13 -11.40 1.51
C MET A 44 -18.98 -11.29 0.26
N ASP A 45 -18.65 -10.37 -0.65
CA ASP A 45 -19.30 -10.22 -1.96
C ASP A 45 -18.81 -11.23 -3.01
N GLY A 46 -17.92 -12.15 -2.61
CA GLY A 46 -17.47 -13.27 -3.44
C GLY A 46 -16.24 -12.98 -4.30
N TYR A 47 -15.54 -11.86 -4.11
CA TYR A 47 -14.30 -11.58 -4.82
C TYR A 47 -13.10 -12.32 -4.21
N THR A 48 -12.13 -12.68 -5.03
CA THR A 48 -10.79 -13.07 -4.55
C THR A 48 -10.01 -11.81 -4.21
N VAL A 49 -9.50 -11.70 -2.99
CA VAL A 49 -8.84 -10.48 -2.52
C VAL A 49 -7.40 -10.75 -2.15
N LEU A 50 -6.48 -9.89 -2.62
CA LEU A 50 -5.06 -9.90 -2.24
C LEU A 50 -4.63 -8.51 -1.80
N ALA A 51 -4.09 -8.40 -0.61
CA ALA A 51 -3.41 -7.20 -0.14
C ALA A 51 -1.93 -7.52 0.14
N PRO A 52 -1.02 -7.23 -0.80
CA PRO A 52 0.39 -7.43 -0.60
C PRO A 52 0.95 -6.40 0.39
N ARG A 53 2.00 -6.77 1.11
CA ARG A 53 2.85 -5.84 1.84
C ARG A 53 3.85 -5.21 0.86
N LEU A 54 3.81 -3.91 0.72
CA LEU A 54 4.79 -3.19 -0.10
C LEU A 54 6.18 -3.26 0.56
N PHE A 55 7.22 -3.43 -0.26
CA PHE A 55 8.59 -3.59 0.21
C PHE A 55 8.98 -2.47 1.19
N GLY A 56 9.71 -2.83 2.24
CA GLY A 56 10.16 -1.91 3.29
C GLY A 56 9.11 -1.50 4.31
N HIS A 57 7.81 -1.76 4.07
CA HIS A 57 6.73 -1.44 5.00
C HIS A 57 6.53 -2.55 6.05
N ALA A 58 5.93 -2.20 7.17
CA ALA A 58 5.51 -3.14 8.22
C ALA A 58 6.65 -3.99 8.82
N THR A 59 7.86 -3.51 8.82
CA THR A 59 9.03 -4.16 9.41
C THR A 59 9.80 -3.20 10.30
N SER A 60 10.85 -2.57 9.80
CA SER A 60 11.68 -1.63 10.54
C SER A 60 11.86 -0.32 9.78
N PRO A 61 12.19 0.78 10.48
CA PRO A 61 12.56 2.03 9.81
C PRO A 61 13.73 1.86 8.85
N GLN A 62 14.67 0.97 9.16
CA GLN A 62 15.83 0.69 8.31
C GLN A 62 15.43 0.02 6.98
N ASP A 63 14.41 -0.85 7.00
CA ASP A 63 13.86 -1.44 5.80
C ASP A 63 13.16 -0.41 4.92
N MET A 64 12.44 0.52 5.56
CA MET A 64 11.81 1.64 4.85
C MET A 64 12.86 2.57 4.21
N ASP A 65 13.96 2.86 4.93
CA ASP A 65 15.03 3.74 4.43
C ASP A 65 15.72 3.22 3.16
N ARG A 66 15.75 1.91 2.97
CA ARG A 66 16.36 1.27 1.78
C ARG A 66 15.38 1.07 0.63
N ALA A 67 14.07 1.23 0.88
CA ALA A 67 13.04 1.06 -0.13
C ALA A 67 12.99 2.26 -1.09
N CYS A 68 12.74 1.99 -2.35
CA CYS A 68 12.47 3.01 -3.35
C CYS A 68 11.15 2.72 -4.08
N TRP A 69 10.65 3.67 -4.84
CA TRP A 69 9.37 3.52 -5.54
C TRP A 69 9.34 2.32 -6.52
N ARG A 70 10.50 1.92 -7.07
CA ARG A 70 10.59 0.75 -7.96
C ARG A 70 10.32 -0.55 -7.22
N ASP A 71 10.75 -0.65 -5.95
CA ASP A 71 10.51 -1.83 -5.11
C ASP A 71 9.01 -1.96 -4.81
N TRP A 72 8.30 -0.83 -4.67
CA TRP A 72 6.85 -0.86 -4.48
C TRP A 72 6.12 -1.28 -5.75
N VAL A 73 6.58 -0.80 -6.91
CA VAL A 73 6.05 -1.26 -8.21
C VAL A 73 6.27 -2.77 -8.37
N ALA A 74 7.47 -3.28 -8.06
CA ALA A 74 7.74 -4.72 -8.09
C ALA A 74 6.80 -5.50 -7.14
N SER A 75 6.54 -4.97 -5.94
CA SER A 75 5.58 -5.59 -5.00
C SER A 75 4.15 -5.64 -5.57
N VAL A 76 3.74 -4.64 -6.35
CA VAL A 76 2.45 -4.63 -7.05
C VAL A 76 2.43 -5.65 -8.18
N GLU A 77 3.50 -5.74 -8.96
CA GLU A 77 3.65 -6.72 -10.06
C GLU A 77 3.59 -8.15 -9.53
N ASP A 78 4.32 -8.46 -8.45
CA ASP A 78 4.28 -9.76 -7.78
C ASP A 78 2.85 -10.08 -7.28
N GLY A 79 2.19 -9.10 -6.65
CA GLY A 79 0.81 -9.26 -6.19
C GLY A 79 -0.17 -9.53 -7.34
N MET A 80 -0.03 -8.80 -8.45
CA MET A 80 -0.83 -9.00 -9.66
C MET A 80 -0.62 -10.41 -10.22
N HIS A 81 0.62 -10.86 -10.37
CA HIS A 81 0.92 -12.19 -10.89
C HIS A 81 0.41 -13.30 -9.98
N LEU A 82 0.55 -13.14 -8.66
CA LEU A 82 -0.01 -14.08 -7.71
C LEU A 82 -1.54 -14.15 -7.86
N LEU A 83 -2.22 -13.00 -7.89
CA LEU A 83 -3.67 -12.93 -8.00
C LEU A 83 -4.18 -13.51 -9.33
N LYS A 84 -3.42 -13.36 -10.42
CA LYS A 84 -3.71 -13.91 -11.74
C LYS A 84 -3.77 -15.46 -11.73
N GLY A 85 -3.06 -16.11 -10.81
CA GLY A 85 -3.15 -17.56 -10.61
C GLY A 85 -4.50 -18.04 -10.07
N TYR A 86 -5.29 -17.15 -9.49
CA TYR A 86 -6.60 -17.45 -8.88
C TYR A 86 -7.78 -16.91 -9.69
N THR A 87 -7.55 -15.92 -10.57
CA THR A 87 -8.63 -15.09 -11.14
C THR A 87 -8.49 -14.94 -12.64
N GLU A 88 -9.62 -14.68 -13.31
CA GLU A 88 -9.70 -14.45 -14.77
C GLU A 88 -9.58 -12.96 -15.11
N GLN A 89 -10.05 -12.10 -14.22
CA GLN A 89 -9.93 -10.64 -14.36
C GLN A 89 -9.58 -10.00 -13.02
N GLN A 90 -8.96 -8.83 -13.07
CA GLN A 90 -8.45 -8.16 -11.89
C GLN A 90 -8.83 -6.69 -11.86
N VAL A 91 -9.16 -6.19 -10.66
CA VAL A 91 -9.31 -4.78 -10.34
C VAL A 91 -8.23 -4.39 -9.35
N VAL A 92 -7.54 -3.28 -9.57
CA VAL A 92 -6.55 -2.75 -8.63
C VAL A 92 -7.15 -1.56 -7.87
N MET A 93 -6.99 -1.57 -6.55
CA MET A 93 -7.51 -0.53 -5.66
C MET A 93 -6.40 -0.05 -4.72
N GLY A 94 -6.32 1.25 -4.48
CA GLY A 94 -5.23 1.76 -3.65
C GLY A 94 -5.57 3.00 -2.84
N LEU A 95 -5.00 3.06 -1.64
CA LEU A 95 -5.15 4.18 -0.70
C LEU A 95 -3.93 5.09 -0.77
N SER A 96 -4.14 6.40 -0.94
CA SER A 96 -3.08 7.42 -0.92
C SER A 96 -1.95 7.08 -1.92
N MET A 97 -0.73 6.82 -1.46
CA MET A 97 0.38 6.33 -2.29
C MET A 97 0.01 5.03 -3.04
N GLY A 98 -0.71 4.11 -2.39
CA GLY A 98 -1.24 2.91 -3.04
C GLY A 98 -2.15 3.23 -4.21
N GLY A 99 -2.90 4.34 -4.14
CA GLY A 99 -3.72 4.83 -5.25
C GLY A 99 -2.88 5.30 -6.44
N ILE A 100 -1.74 5.95 -6.19
CA ILE A 100 -0.79 6.32 -7.26
C ILE A 100 -0.21 5.06 -7.91
N LEU A 101 0.17 4.06 -7.09
CA LEU A 101 0.68 2.78 -7.59
C LEU A 101 -0.40 2.02 -8.38
N ALA A 102 -1.67 2.08 -7.96
CA ALA A 102 -2.80 1.49 -8.68
C ALA A 102 -2.97 2.11 -10.06
N LEU A 103 -2.92 3.45 -10.17
CA LEU A 103 -2.97 4.16 -11.46
C LEU A 103 -1.78 3.79 -12.35
N LEU A 104 -0.58 3.74 -11.78
CA LEU A 104 0.62 3.36 -12.51
C LEU A 104 0.54 1.91 -13.02
N ALA A 105 0.03 1.00 -12.20
CA ALA A 105 -0.18 -0.39 -12.58
C ALA A 105 -1.23 -0.53 -13.69
N ALA A 106 -2.39 0.15 -13.57
CA ALA A 106 -3.43 0.14 -14.60
C ALA A 106 -2.98 0.76 -15.93
N ALA A 107 -2.00 1.68 -15.90
CA ALA A 107 -1.39 2.23 -17.13
C ALA A 107 -0.41 1.27 -17.81
N ARG A 108 0.05 0.22 -17.14
CA ARG A 108 1.07 -0.72 -17.63
C ARG A 108 0.55 -2.12 -17.89
N PHE A 109 -0.47 -2.53 -17.14
CA PHE A 109 -1.00 -3.88 -17.13
C PHE A 109 -2.50 -3.86 -17.42
N ASP A 110 -3.00 -5.00 -17.88
CA ASP A 110 -4.41 -5.18 -18.23
C ASP A 110 -5.23 -5.47 -16.96
N PHE A 111 -5.72 -4.40 -16.32
CA PHE A 111 -6.70 -4.47 -15.25
C PHE A 111 -8.09 -4.14 -15.80
N ALA A 112 -9.11 -4.86 -15.36
CA ALA A 112 -10.51 -4.59 -15.69
C ALA A 112 -11.02 -3.27 -15.08
N GLY A 113 -10.33 -2.76 -14.05
CA GLY A 113 -10.68 -1.49 -13.42
C GLY A 113 -9.64 -1.03 -12.41
N VAL A 114 -9.68 0.26 -12.11
CA VAL A 114 -8.85 0.90 -11.08
C VAL A 114 -9.70 1.76 -10.16
N VAL A 115 -9.45 1.65 -8.86
CA VAL A 115 -10.11 2.48 -7.83
C VAL A 115 -9.04 3.14 -6.96
N THR A 116 -9.21 4.43 -6.69
CA THR A 116 -8.27 5.17 -5.83
C THR A 116 -9.01 5.86 -4.69
N PHE A 117 -8.43 5.77 -3.50
CA PHE A 117 -8.92 6.43 -2.29
C PHE A 117 -7.89 7.47 -1.87
N SER A 118 -8.28 8.74 -1.85
CA SER A 118 -7.44 9.86 -1.41
C SER A 118 -6.05 9.91 -2.07
N ALA A 119 -5.94 9.48 -3.33
CA ALA A 119 -4.68 9.55 -4.08
C ALA A 119 -4.32 11.01 -4.39
N PRO A 120 -3.10 11.49 -4.05
CA PRO A 120 -2.72 12.85 -4.36
C PRO A 120 -2.46 13.01 -5.87
N CYS A 121 -3.25 13.84 -6.54
CA CYS A 121 -3.04 14.16 -7.96
C CYS A 121 -1.85 15.10 -8.18
N ALA A 122 -1.52 15.92 -7.18
CA ALA A 122 -0.37 16.81 -7.16
C ALA A 122 0.07 17.03 -5.70
N LEU A 123 1.37 17.16 -5.50
CA LEU A 123 1.88 17.63 -4.21
C LEU A 123 1.84 19.16 -4.20
N PRO A 124 1.41 19.79 -3.07
CA PRO A 124 1.53 21.23 -2.94
C PRO A 124 2.96 21.68 -3.19
N PRO A 125 3.20 22.80 -3.88
CA PRO A 125 4.54 23.31 -4.09
C PRO A 125 5.17 23.67 -2.75
N ASP A 126 6.14 22.90 -2.32
CA ASP A 126 6.96 23.21 -1.13
C ASP A 126 8.31 23.78 -1.59
N PRO A 127 8.58 25.07 -1.31
CA PRO A 127 9.88 25.66 -1.66
C PRO A 127 11.09 24.91 -1.07
N ARG A 128 10.88 24.21 0.05
CA ARG A 128 11.91 23.39 0.71
C ARG A 128 12.26 22.14 -0.08
N ALA A 129 11.36 21.67 -0.97
CA ALA A 129 11.60 20.49 -1.81
C ALA A 129 12.84 20.63 -2.69
N LYS A 130 13.21 21.87 -3.05
CA LYS A 130 14.45 22.17 -3.80
C LYS A 130 15.73 21.78 -3.05
N PHE A 131 15.67 21.74 -1.72
CA PHE A 131 16.80 21.41 -0.86
C PHE A 131 16.82 19.93 -0.45
N LEU A 132 15.77 19.15 -0.75
CA LEU A 132 15.71 17.74 -0.41
C LEU A 132 16.90 16.92 -0.92
N PRO A 133 17.39 17.11 -2.17
CA PRO A 133 18.57 16.37 -2.63
C PRO A 133 19.83 16.70 -1.82
N LEU A 134 19.97 17.93 -1.32
CA LEU A 134 21.10 18.38 -0.49
C LEU A 134 20.98 17.84 0.95
N LEU A 135 19.76 17.72 1.46
CA LEU A 135 19.46 17.28 2.83
C LEU A 135 19.34 15.75 2.94
N SER A 136 19.08 15.05 1.84
CA SER A 136 18.88 13.60 1.82
C SER A 136 20.05 12.77 2.39
N PRO A 137 21.34 13.17 2.26
CA PRO A 137 22.46 12.47 2.88
C PRO A 137 22.41 12.50 4.42
N PHE A 138 21.76 13.50 5.01
CA PHE A 138 21.65 13.65 6.46
C PHE A 138 20.50 12.83 7.06
N ARG A 139 19.76 12.07 6.25
CA ARG A 139 18.65 11.19 6.69
C ARG A 139 17.71 11.84 7.71
N LEU A 140 17.27 13.05 7.41
CA LEU A 140 16.34 13.76 8.29
C LEU A 140 15.02 12.98 8.37
N ARG A 141 14.76 12.38 9.51
CA ARG A 141 13.49 11.72 9.82
C ARG A 141 12.54 12.76 10.41
N ILE A 142 11.43 12.97 9.76
CA ILE A 142 10.34 13.76 10.30
C ILE A 142 9.37 12.77 10.92
N SER A 143 9.21 12.85 12.25
CA SER A 143 8.18 12.07 12.94
C SER A 143 6.80 12.48 12.44
N LYS A 144 5.92 11.51 12.19
CA LYS A 144 4.50 11.82 12.05
C LYS A 144 4.06 12.52 13.32
N GLY A 145 3.33 13.64 13.19
CA GLY A 145 2.69 14.31 14.32
C GLY A 145 1.82 13.34 15.13
N ALA A 146 1.49 13.72 16.36
CA ALA A 146 0.59 12.92 17.19
C ALA A 146 -0.70 12.61 16.41
N PRO A 147 -1.25 11.39 16.55
CA PRO A 147 -2.52 11.03 15.91
C PRO A 147 -3.62 12.01 16.32
N ASP A 148 -4.50 12.34 15.39
CA ASP A 148 -5.68 13.13 15.71
C ASP A 148 -6.66 12.27 16.53
N TRP A 149 -6.59 12.42 17.84
CA TRP A 149 -7.40 11.69 18.82
C TRP A 149 -8.89 12.02 18.79
N HIS A 150 -9.31 13.02 18.01
CA HIS A 150 -10.73 13.37 17.86
C HIS A 150 -11.50 12.39 16.98
N ASN A 151 -10.81 11.50 16.27
CA ASN A 151 -11.43 10.47 15.46
C ASN A 151 -11.09 9.06 16.00
N LEU A 152 -11.69 8.73 17.17
CA LEU A 152 -11.46 7.47 17.88
C LEU A 152 -11.80 6.22 17.07
N ASP A 153 -12.72 6.30 16.10
CA ASP A 153 -13.11 5.18 15.25
C ASP A 153 -12.01 4.84 14.23
N MET A 154 -11.23 5.83 13.79
CA MET A 154 -10.06 5.59 12.92
C MET A 154 -8.92 4.91 13.67
N LEU A 155 -8.79 5.10 14.98
CA LEU A 155 -7.70 4.52 15.78
C LEU A 155 -7.79 3.00 15.92
N ARG A 156 -9.00 2.42 15.85
CA ARG A 156 -9.19 0.96 15.92
C ARG A 156 -8.56 0.21 14.75
N TYR A 157 -8.25 0.91 13.65
CA TYR A 157 -7.68 0.33 12.44
C TYR A 157 -6.21 0.69 12.22
N HIS A 158 -5.62 1.56 13.07
CA HIS A 158 -4.24 2.02 12.93
C HIS A 158 -3.29 1.52 14.02
N VAL A 159 -3.78 0.71 14.97
CA VAL A 159 -2.97 0.12 16.06
C VAL A 159 -2.86 -1.37 15.90
#